data_61013d033528df706069a00d62851793
#
_entry.id   61013d033528df706069a00d62851793
#
_cell.length_a   1.000
_cell.length_b   1.000
_cell.length_c   1.000
_cell.angle_alpha   90.00
_cell.angle_beta   90.00
_cell.angle_gamma   90.00
#
_symmetry.space_group_name_H-M   'P 1'
#
loop_
_entity.id
_entity.type
_entity.pdbx_description
1 polymer ?
#
loop_
_entity_poly.entity_id
_entity_poly.type
_entity_poly.pdbx_seq_one_letter_code
_entity_poly.pdbx_strand_id
1 'polypeptide(L)'
;MLQVSPLIELSVPCPECAGRLLPENVHFAGIPVFAECTCSSCHNRYWVDLPAGHALLHPTVISEDERVYFDGLDWYSRLLQTIFQSRSEAKPAKIRVRSRPSGTKSALIVNCLDTLYGHSLLKFLSSLHYLRRAGELDVIPIIPSSLVWMLPPMLQSVIEVDAPLASFGSWIGGLDAAVKSLLSLYSTTYLAEAVSQPDLSSVDLSILGPEFMSKGFWQFDCADQKQLTIVAREDRLWIGSERLLPAIRRRPFLPRRIMQSMLVRYQNWKFVRLARQAQQVIPNLRVVIVGLGRTGRFPKDVVDLRQASMTAVSERLWCAEYARSHVVLGVHGSNMLLPSALAGAVVDLLPRFKLRNITQDLIIRDEREPKLCLFRYRVLPLATRPSIVADTLISVFKDAQLHFSNVIGNRVTAERSGWPRSIRWKRLGEAHAVETEQSPLVNADYQVTSAPTS
;
A
#
# COMPACT_ATOMS: atom_id res chain seq x y z
N MET A 1 8.90 -17.47 -2.44
CA MET A 1 9.33 -17.29 -3.84
C MET A 1 9.24 -18.65 -4.53
N LEU A 2 8.61 -18.70 -5.69
CA LEU A 2 8.50 -19.91 -6.54
C LEU A 2 9.51 -19.83 -7.68
N GLN A 3 10.34 -20.84 -7.90
CA GLN A 3 11.17 -20.92 -9.09
C GLN A 3 10.27 -21.19 -10.32
N VAL A 4 10.45 -20.40 -11.38
CA VAL A 4 9.67 -20.50 -12.60
C VAL A 4 10.51 -20.84 -13.83
N SER A 5 11.82 -20.83 -13.70
CA SER A 5 12.78 -21.28 -14.72
C SER A 5 14.09 -21.69 -14.02
N PRO A 6 14.76 -22.75 -14.46
CA PRO A 6 14.45 -23.65 -15.59
C PRO A 6 13.31 -24.65 -15.31
N LEU A 7 12.97 -24.92 -14.05
CA LEU A 7 11.92 -25.88 -13.66
C LEU A 7 10.93 -25.22 -12.71
N ILE A 8 9.65 -25.57 -12.86
CA ILE A 8 8.60 -25.21 -11.93
C ILE A 8 8.16 -26.46 -11.19
N GLU A 9 8.11 -26.38 -9.86
CA GLU A 9 7.54 -27.45 -9.05
C GLU A 9 6.16 -27.03 -8.55
N LEU A 10 5.12 -27.76 -8.95
CA LEU A 10 3.75 -27.56 -8.50
C LEU A 10 3.27 -28.77 -7.69
N SER A 11 2.63 -28.49 -6.57
CA SER A 11 1.99 -29.50 -5.71
C SER A 11 0.49 -29.64 -5.94
N VAL A 12 -0.06 -28.98 -6.96
CA VAL A 12 -1.49 -28.98 -7.27
C VAL A 12 -1.84 -30.26 -8.03
N PRO A 13 -2.78 -31.11 -7.54
CA PRO A 13 -3.20 -32.28 -8.24
C PRO A 13 -4.17 -31.94 -9.39
N CYS A 14 -4.28 -32.84 -10.35
CA CYS A 14 -5.31 -32.76 -11.39
C CYS A 14 -6.71 -32.81 -10.75
N PRO A 15 -7.61 -31.87 -11.05
CA PRO A 15 -8.93 -31.82 -10.43
C PRO A 15 -9.86 -32.96 -10.87
N GLU A 16 -9.57 -33.64 -11.97
CA GLU A 16 -10.40 -34.73 -12.50
C GLU A 16 -9.93 -36.14 -12.08
N CYS A 17 -8.60 -36.35 -12.02
CA CYS A 17 -8.09 -37.73 -11.76
C CYS A 17 -7.08 -37.76 -10.61
N ALA A 18 -6.83 -36.64 -9.91
CA ALA A 18 -5.82 -36.48 -8.85
C ALA A 18 -4.37 -36.82 -9.30
N GLY A 19 -4.12 -37.01 -10.59
CA GLY A 19 -2.76 -37.16 -11.13
C GLY A 19 -1.92 -35.91 -10.99
N ARG A 20 -0.61 -36.03 -11.18
CA ARG A 20 0.31 -34.89 -11.08
C ARG A 20 0.15 -33.96 -12.29
N LEU A 21 0.05 -32.64 -12.06
CA LEU A 21 0.15 -31.65 -13.11
C LEU A 21 1.62 -31.35 -13.39
N LEU A 22 2.03 -31.53 -14.64
CA LEU A 22 3.39 -31.27 -15.11
C LEU A 22 3.41 -29.91 -15.82
N PRO A 23 4.08 -28.89 -15.26
CA PRO A 23 4.14 -27.57 -15.87
C PRO A 23 5.06 -27.60 -17.10
N GLU A 24 4.60 -27.02 -18.20
CA GLU A 24 5.31 -26.94 -19.48
C GLU A 24 5.74 -25.50 -19.80
N ASN A 25 4.92 -24.52 -19.40
CA ASN A 25 5.15 -23.12 -19.72
C ASN A 25 4.58 -22.20 -18.64
N VAL A 26 5.07 -20.94 -18.60
CA VAL A 26 4.54 -19.86 -17.73
C VAL A 26 4.04 -18.74 -18.59
N HIS A 27 2.87 -18.19 -18.24
CA HIS A 27 2.22 -17.10 -18.96
C HIS A 27 1.96 -15.92 -18.03
N PHE A 28 2.50 -14.76 -18.36
CA PHE A 28 2.24 -13.50 -17.68
C PHE A 28 1.04 -12.81 -18.34
N ALA A 29 -0.16 -13.06 -17.80
CA ALA A 29 -1.41 -12.65 -18.42
C ALA A 29 -1.83 -11.20 -18.08
N GLY A 30 -1.32 -10.66 -17.00
CA GLY A 30 -1.70 -9.39 -16.38
C GLY A 30 -1.64 -9.53 -14.86
N ILE A 31 -2.81 -9.52 -14.17
CA ILE A 31 -2.86 -9.80 -12.72
C ILE A 31 -2.33 -11.20 -12.41
N PRO A 32 -2.83 -12.27 -13.05
CA PRO A 32 -2.34 -13.61 -12.79
C PRO A 32 -1.08 -13.94 -13.58
N VAL A 33 -0.35 -14.92 -13.04
CA VAL A 33 0.70 -15.65 -13.72
C VAL A 33 0.28 -17.10 -13.74
N PHE A 34 0.05 -17.66 -14.92
CA PHE A 34 -0.40 -19.03 -15.08
C PHE A 34 0.75 -19.96 -15.43
N ALA A 35 0.76 -21.16 -14.82
CA ALA A 35 1.50 -22.29 -15.36
C ALA A 35 0.57 -23.11 -16.26
N GLU A 36 0.94 -23.28 -17.51
CA GLU A 36 0.32 -24.23 -18.41
C GLU A 36 0.86 -25.62 -18.09
N CYS A 37 -0.03 -26.57 -17.83
CA CYS A 37 0.31 -27.89 -17.34
C CYS A 37 -0.42 -28.97 -18.11
N THR A 38 0.23 -30.14 -18.27
CA THR A 38 -0.41 -31.37 -18.75
C THR A 38 -0.50 -32.40 -17.61
N CYS A 39 -1.63 -33.04 -17.42
CA CYS A 39 -1.77 -34.06 -16.39
C CYS A 39 -1.03 -35.35 -16.80
N SER A 40 -0.20 -35.90 -15.92
CA SER A 40 0.57 -37.12 -16.16
C SER A 40 -0.29 -38.39 -16.35
N SER A 41 -1.56 -38.37 -15.91
CA SER A 41 -2.44 -39.53 -15.92
C SER A 41 -3.55 -39.45 -16.99
N CYS A 42 -4.29 -38.31 -17.03
CA CYS A 42 -5.40 -38.17 -18.00
C CYS A 42 -5.01 -37.36 -19.24
N HIS A 43 -3.80 -36.78 -19.29
CA HIS A 43 -3.26 -35.99 -20.40
C HIS A 43 -4.05 -34.71 -20.75
N ASN A 44 -5.03 -34.33 -19.92
CA ASN A 44 -5.75 -33.07 -20.09
C ASN A 44 -4.88 -31.89 -19.75
N ARG A 45 -5.12 -30.73 -20.41
CA ARG A 45 -4.38 -29.49 -20.23
C ARG A 45 -5.10 -28.58 -19.25
N TYR A 46 -4.31 -27.94 -18.40
CA TYR A 46 -4.78 -27.03 -17.34
C TYR A 46 -3.87 -25.82 -17.23
N TRP A 47 -4.44 -24.72 -16.75
CA TRP A 47 -3.72 -23.51 -16.33
C TRP A 47 -3.89 -23.32 -14.84
N VAL A 48 -2.77 -23.35 -14.13
CA VAL A 48 -2.71 -23.18 -12.68
C VAL A 48 -2.26 -21.78 -12.35
N ASP A 49 -3.05 -21.03 -11.57
CA ASP A 49 -2.64 -19.70 -11.09
C ASP A 49 -1.50 -19.85 -10.09
N LEU A 50 -0.37 -19.23 -10.40
CA LEU A 50 0.83 -19.28 -9.59
C LEU A 50 0.72 -18.32 -8.38
N PRO A 51 1.47 -18.55 -7.28
CA PRO A 51 1.34 -17.83 -6.02
C PRO A 51 1.88 -16.39 -6.10
N ALA A 52 1.22 -15.58 -6.95
CA ALA A 52 1.40 -14.15 -7.06
C ALA A 52 0.12 -13.45 -6.60
N GLY A 53 0.04 -13.07 -5.34
CA GLY A 53 -1.16 -12.47 -4.76
C GLY A 53 -2.10 -13.49 -4.11
N HIS A 54 -3.36 -13.54 -4.51
CA HIS A 54 -4.39 -14.38 -3.85
C HIS A 54 -4.17 -15.89 -4.01
N ALA A 55 -3.48 -16.32 -5.06
CA ALA A 55 -3.17 -17.73 -5.30
C ALA A 55 -2.31 -18.41 -4.22
N LEU A 56 -1.70 -17.65 -3.31
CA LEU A 56 -0.95 -18.20 -2.18
C LEU A 56 -1.76 -19.15 -1.30
N LEU A 57 -3.03 -18.82 -1.05
CA LEU A 57 -3.91 -19.59 -0.18
C LEU A 57 -5.07 -20.25 -0.94
N HIS A 58 -5.38 -19.77 -2.13
CA HIS A 58 -6.56 -20.14 -2.88
C HIS A 58 -6.18 -20.40 -4.35
N PRO A 59 -5.47 -21.50 -4.63
CA PRO A 59 -5.10 -21.84 -5.99
C PRO A 59 -6.34 -22.05 -6.86
N THR A 60 -6.26 -21.57 -8.09
CA THR A 60 -7.31 -21.77 -9.09
C THR A 60 -6.71 -22.53 -10.27
N VAL A 61 -7.40 -23.57 -10.71
CA VAL A 61 -7.06 -24.36 -11.91
C VAL A 61 -8.15 -24.15 -12.95
N ILE A 62 -7.75 -23.88 -14.19
CA ILE A 62 -8.66 -23.69 -15.32
C ILE A 62 -8.32 -24.75 -16.36
N SER A 63 -9.32 -25.53 -16.80
CA SER A 63 -9.15 -26.50 -17.88
C SER A 63 -9.19 -25.84 -19.27
N GLU A 64 -8.83 -26.58 -20.31
CA GLU A 64 -8.83 -26.06 -21.68
C GLU A 64 -10.24 -25.66 -22.17
N ASP A 65 -11.27 -26.33 -21.70
CA ASP A 65 -12.69 -26.03 -21.93
C ASP A 65 -13.24 -24.95 -20.95
N GLU A 66 -12.34 -24.20 -20.30
CA GLU A 66 -12.63 -23.03 -19.44
C GLU A 66 -13.41 -23.34 -18.16
N ARG A 67 -13.49 -24.61 -17.73
CA ARG A 67 -13.99 -24.96 -16.40
C ARG A 67 -13.02 -24.51 -15.33
N VAL A 68 -13.58 -24.01 -14.24
CA VAL A 68 -12.81 -23.49 -13.12
C VAL A 68 -12.92 -24.40 -11.92
N TYR A 69 -11.78 -24.80 -11.40
CA TYR A 69 -11.63 -25.55 -10.17
C TYR A 69 -10.89 -24.66 -9.17
N PHE A 70 -11.44 -24.46 -7.98
CA PHE A 70 -10.85 -23.54 -7.01
C PHE A 70 -11.11 -23.98 -5.58
N ASP A 71 -10.32 -23.43 -4.66
CA ASP A 71 -10.44 -23.65 -3.23
C ASP A 71 -10.68 -22.32 -2.51
N GLY A 72 -11.94 -21.89 -2.42
CA GLY A 72 -12.38 -20.92 -1.43
C GLY A 72 -12.72 -19.49 -1.87
N LEU A 73 -12.16 -18.90 -2.91
CA LEU A 73 -12.43 -17.50 -3.30
C LEU A 73 -13.15 -17.34 -4.65
N ASP A 74 -14.46 -17.56 -4.65
CA ASP A 74 -15.32 -17.50 -5.85
C ASP A 74 -15.13 -16.21 -6.68
N TRP A 75 -15.06 -15.03 -6.04
CA TRP A 75 -14.87 -13.76 -6.75
C TRP A 75 -13.54 -13.68 -7.49
N TYR A 76 -12.49 -14.27 -6.92
CA TYR A 76 -11.15 -14.26 -7.51
C TYR A 76 -11.08 -15.26 -8.67
N SER A 77 -11.62 -16.45 -8.49
CA SER A 77 -11.69 -17.47 -9.53
C SER A 77 -12.47 -17.00 -10.76
N ARG A 78 -13.56 -16.27 -10.57
CA ARG A 78 -14.31 -15.63 -11.69
C ARG A 78 -13.49 -14.55 -12.40
N LEU A 79 -12.72 -13.76 -11.66
CA LEU A 79 -11.80 -12.80 -12.27
C LEU A 79 -10.75 -13.49 -13.12
N LEU A 80 -10.14 -14.58 -12.61
CA LEU A 80 -9.15 -15.38 -13.34
C LEU A 80 -9.76 -16.01 -14.60
N GLN A 81 -10.96 -16.59 -14.50
CA GLN A 81 -11.70 -17.12 -15.64
C GLN A 81 -11.92 -16.03 -16.71
N THR A 82 -12.38 -14.86 -16.31
CA THR A 82 -12.59 -13.73 -17.24
C THR A 82 -11.28 -13.31 -17.93
N ILE A 83 -10.17 -13.27 -17.19
CA ILE A 83 -8.86 -12.94 -17.78
C ILE A 83 -8.44 -14.05 -18.75
N PHE A 84 -8.59 -15.32 -18.37
CA PHE A 84 -8.25 -16.44 -19.21
C PHE A 84 -9.06 -16.48 -20.52
N GLN A 85 -10.37 -16.25 -20.45
CA GLN A 85 -11.26 -16.20 -21.60
C GLN A 85 -10.89 -15.08 -22.58
N SER A 86 -10.35 -13.97 -22.06
CA SER A 86 -9.92 -12.85 -22.90
C SER A 86 -8.57 -13.07 -23.63
N ARG A 87 -7.94 -14.26 -23.52
CA ARG A 87 -6.63 -14.53 -24.11
C ARG A 87 -6.58 -14.43 -25.65
N SER A 88 -7.69 -14.81 -26.31
CA SER A 88 -7.85 -14.67 -27.77
C SER A 88 -8.06 -13.23 -28.23
N GLU A 89 -8.57 -12.38 -27.34
CA GLU A 89 -8.82 -10.95 -27.56
C GLU A 89 -8.01 -10.09 -26.60
N ALA A 90 -6.71 -10.39 -26.50
CA ALA A 90 -5.82 -9.75 -25.56
C ALA A 90 -5.84 -8.22 -25.69
N LYS A 91 -5.95 -7.50 -24.56
CA LYS A 91 -5.98 -6.04 -24.54
C LYS A 91 -4.61 -5.48 -24.89
N PRO A 92 -4.52 -4.56 -25.86
CA PRO A 92 -3.26 -3.93 -26.21
C PRO A 92 -2.75 -3.07 -25.06
N ALA A 93 -1.45 -3.14 -24.81
CA ALA A 93 -0.76 -2.25 -23.88
C ALA A 93 0.59 -1.83 -24.46
N LYS A 94 1.04 -0.64 -24.11
CA LYS A 94 2.41 -0.23 -24.42
C LYS A 94 3.31 -0.72 -23.30
N ILE A 95 4.20 -1.67 -23.62
CA ILE A 95 5.13 -2.25 -22.65
C ILE A 95 6.50 -1.64 -22.87
N ARG A 96 7.09 -1.13 -21.80
CA ARG A 96 8.45 -0.59 -21.80
C ARG A 96 9.31 -1.43 -20.86
N VAL A 97 10.34 -2.05 -21.40
CA VAL A 97 11.32 -2.79 -20.63
C VAL A 97 12.55 -1.90 -20.45
N ARG A 98 12.87 -1.62 -19.20
CA ARG A 98 14.16 -1.05 -18.81
C ARG A 98 14.95 -2.16 -18.16
N SER A 99 16.11 -2.47 -18.67
CA SER A 99 16.98 -3.50 -18.16
C SER A 99 18.42 -3.00 -18.07
N ARG A 100 19.01 -3.13 -16.91
CA ARG A 100 20.44 -2.96 -16.62
C ARG A 100 20.83 -4.10 -15.70
N PRO A 101 21.04 -5.32 -16.24
CA PRO A 101 21.37 -6.48 -15.41
C PRO A 101 22.57 -6.18 -14.52
N SER A 102 22.45 -6.52 -13.23
CA SER A 102 23.51 -6.32 -12.24
C SER A 102 24.70 -7.27 -12.40
N GLY A 103 24.64 -8.18 -13.37
CA GLY A 103 25.60 -9.28 -13.54
C GLY A 103 25.23 -10.52 -12.72
N THR A 104 24.14 -10.50 -11.96
CA THR A 104 23.59 -11.69 -11.30
C THR A 104 23.01 -12.67 -12.32
N LYS A 105 23.12 -13.98 -12.03
CA LYS A 105 22.55 -15.02 -12.87
C LYS A 105 21.07 -15.30 -12.56
N SER A 106 20.55 -14.67 -11.53
CA SER A 106 19.20 -14.93 -11.02
C SER A 106 18.33 -13.69 -10.98
N ALA A 107 17.07 -13.81 -11.36
CA ALA A 107 16.08 -12.75 -11.30
C ALA A 107 14.88 -13.12 -10.44
N LEU A 108 14.28 -12.13 -9.80
CA LEU A 108 13.04 -12.23 -9.07
C LEU A 108 11.99 -11.30 -9.68
N ILE A 109 10.96 -11.88 -10.28
CA ILE A 109 9.81 -11.15 -10.80
C ILE A 109 8.83 -10.84 -9.67
N VAL A 110 8.41 -9.57 -9.58
CA VAL A 110 7.34 -9.12 -8.67
C VAL A 110 6.21 -8.54 -9.49
N ASN A 111 5.10 -9.26 -9.61
CA ASN A 111 3.97 -8.80 -10.40
C ASN A 111 3.08 -7.85 -9.59
N CYS A 112 3.20 -6.55 -9.83
CA CYS A 112 2.46 -5.50 -9.14
C CYS A 112 1.20 -5.04 -9.89
N LEU A 113 0.80 -5.70 -10.98
CA LEU A 113 -0.39 -5.33 -11.73
C LEU A 113 -1.67 -5.65 -10.93
N ASP A 114 -2.62 -4.72 -10.97
CA ASP A 114 -3.96 -4.88 -10.41
C ASP A 114 -4.93 -3.88 -11.04
N THR A 115 -6.23 -4.18 -11.00
CA THR A 115 -7.28 -3.26 -11.48
C THR A 115 -7.48 -2.07 -10.54
N LEU A 116 -6.97 -2.15 -9.31
CA LEU A 116 -7.08 -1.11 -8.28
C LEU A 116 -5.71 -0.50 -7.97
N TYR A 117 -5.60 0.82 -8.04
CA TYR A 117 -4.37 1.54 -7.73
C TYR A 117 -3.76 1.16 -6.37
N GLY A 118 -4.62 1.06 -5.33
CA GLY A 118 -4.15 0.72 -3.99
C GLY A 118 -3.54 -0.68 -3.90
N HIS A 119 -4.11 -1.66 -4.59
CA HIS A 119 -3.56 -3.02 -4.63
C HIS A 119 -2.22 -3.06 -5.37
N SER A 120 -2.13 -2.40 -6.53
CA SER A 120 -0.85 -2.26 -7.26
C SER A 120 0.22 -1.59 -6.39
N LEU A 121 -0.15 -0.53 -5.66
CA LEU A 121 0.73 0.17 -4.74
C LEU A 121 1.24 -0.75 -3.62
N LEU A 122 0.35 -1.48 -2.97
CA LEU A 122 0.73 -2.40 -1.88
C LEU A 122 1.62 -3.54 -2.38
N LYS A 123 1.32 -4.13 -3.55
CA LYS A 123 2.19 -5.13 -4.19
C LYS A 123 3.58 -4.55 -4.50
N PHE A 124 3.63 -3.31 -4.99
CA PHE A 124 4.89 -2.62 -5.25
C PHE A 124 5.67 -2.37 -3.95
N LEU A 125 5.02 -1.90 -2.89
CA LEU A 125 5.67 -1.73 -1.59
C LEU A 125 6.16 -3.06 -1.01
N SER A 126 5.42 -4.16 -1.23
CA SER A 126 5.88 -5.52 -0.90
C SER A 126 7.18 -5.87 -1.63
N SER A 127 7.37 -5.41 -2.87
CA SER A 127 8.61 -5.66 -3.62
C SER A 127 9.87 -5.09 -2.96
N LEU A 128 9.72 -4.03 -2.15
CA LEU A 128 10.83 -3.38 -1.47
C LEU A 128 11.52 -4.28 -0.43
N HIS A 129 10.81 -5.29 0.11
CA HIS A 129 11.44 -6.31 0.96
C HIS A 129 12.56 -7.07 0.25
N TYR A 130 12.34 -7.34 -1.03
CA TYR A 130 13.29 -8.11 -1.83
C TYR A 130 14.52 -7.31 -2.22
N LEU A 131 14.43 -5.96 -2.23
CA LEU A 131 15.57 -5.10 -2.54
C LEU A 131 16.70 -5.18 -1.51
N ARG A 132 16.42 -5.65 -0.28
CA ARG A 132 17.47 -5.94 0.71
C ARG A 132 18.38 -7.08 0.31
N ARG A 133 17.95 -7.93 -0.63
CA ARG A 133 18.72 -9.01 -1.24
C ARG A 133 19.34 -8.61 -2.58
N ALA A 134 19.35 -7.31 -2.88
CA ALA A 134 20.00 -6.77 -4.07
C ALA A 134 21.51 -7.15 -4.03
N GLY A 135 21.99 -7.71 -5.16
CA GLY A 135 23.34 -8.32 -5.24
C GLY A 135 23.31 -9.86 -5.32
N GLU A 136 22.29 -10.52 -4.74
CA GLU A 136 22.04 -11.95 -4.94
C GLU A 136 21.06 -12.20 -6.09
N LEU A 137 20.07 -11.31 -6.23
CA LEU A 137 18.98 -11.39 -7.22
C LEU A 137 18.73 -10.02 -7.87
N ASP A 138 18.49 -10.00 -9.17
CA ASP A 138 17.87 -8.83 -9.82
C ASP A 138 16.37 -8.84 -9.54
N VAL A 139 15.90 -7.84 -8.79
CA VAL A 139 14.47 -7.66 -8.52
C VAL A 139 13.83 -6.89 -9.67
N ILE A 140 12.87 -7.51 -10.34
CA ILE A 140 12.22 -6.99 -11.55
C ILE A 140 10.72 -6.82 -11.28
N PRO A 141 10.26 -5.62 -10.89
CA PRO A 141 8.84 -5.37 -10.77
C PRO A 141 8.18 -5.20 -12.14
N ILE A 142 7.01 -5.81 -12.31
CA ILE A 142 6.06 -5.51 -13.39
C ILE A 142 5.06 -4.52 -12.82
N ILE A 143 5.06 -3.27 -13.29
CA ILE A 143 4.27 -2.19 -12.69
C ILE A 143 3.42 -1.42 -13.70
N PRO A 144 2.26 -0.89 -13.29
CA PRO A 144 1.53 0.07 -14.10
C PRO A 144 2.29 1.41 -14.19
N SER A 145 2.19 2.12 -15.33
CA SER A 145 2.84 3.43 -15.54
C SER A 145 2.51 4.44 -14.43
N SER A 146 1.34 4.32 -13.80
CA SER A 146 0.93 5.19 -12.69
C SER A 146 1.81 5.10 -11.44
N LEU A 147 2.64 4.05 -11.29
CA LEU A 147 3.55 3.85 -10.15
C LEU A 147 5.03 4.07 -10.49
N VAL A 148 5.37 4.31 -11.75
CA VAL A 148 6.78 4.47 -12.20
C VAL A 148 7.51 5.58 -11.44
N TRP A 149 6.80 6.62 -11.02
CA TRP A 149 7.35 7.73 -10.26
C TRP A 149 7.91 7.34 -8.87
N MET A 150 7.50 6.18 -8.34
CA MET A 150 7.96 5.67 -7.04
C MET A 150 9.19 4.75 -7.15
N LEU A 151 9.67 4.45 -8.35
CA LEU A 151 10.78 3.52 -8.52
C LEU A 151 12.03 4.04 -7.81
N PRO A 152 12.61 3.26 -6.88
CA PRO A 152 13.84 3.64 -6.20
C PRO A 152 15.02 3.62 -7.20
N PRO A 153 16.01 4.53 -7.02
CA PRO A 153 17.15 4.65 -7.96
C PRO A 153 17.98 3.37 -8.12
N MET A 154 17.99 2.51 -7.10
CA MET A 154 18.75 1.25 -7.12
C MET A 154 18.11 0.17 -8.01
N LEU A 155 16.85 0.29 -8.39
CA LEU A 155 16.20 -0.67 -9.27
C LEU A 155 16.79 -0.61 -10.68
N GLN A 156 17.49 -1.69 -11.06
CA GLN A 156 18.19 -1.80 -12.35
C GLN A 156 17.23 -2.18 -13.50
N SER A 157 16.29 -3.06 -13.20
CA SER A 157 15.38 -3.60 -14.20
C SER A 157 13.92 -3.41 -13.80
N VAL A 158 13.05 -3.08 -14.78
CA VAL A 158 11.61 -2.90 -14.56
C VAL A 158 10.84 -3.14 -15.86
N ILE A 159 9.66 -3.71 -15.75
CA ILE A 159 8.69 -3.84 -16.85
C ILE A 159 7.52 -2.91 -16.54
N GLU A 160 7.43 -1.83 -17.29
CA GLU A 160 6.34 -0.86 -17.19
C GLU A 160 5.23 -1.23 -18.18
N VAL A 161 3.98 -1.28 -17.68
CA VAL A 161 2.79 -1.54 -18.50
C VAL A 161 1.92 -0.29 -18.52
N ASP A 162 1.90 0.36 -19.68
CA ASP A 162 1.14 1.59 -19.93
C ASP A 162 -0.25 1.24 -20.51
N ALA A 163 -1.18 1.03 -19.61
CA ALA A 163 -2.58 0.75 -19.87
C ALA A 163 -3.44 1.27 -18.72
N PRO A 164 -4.74 1.55 -18.97
CA PRO A 164 -5.69 1.83 -17.89
C PRO A 164 -5.74 0.68 -16.88
N LEU A 165 -5.79 0.97 -15.58
CA LEU A 165 -5.82 -0.08 -14.53
C LEU A 165 -6.92 -1.12 -14.75
N ALA A 166 -8.11 -0.68 -15.20
CA ALA A 166 -9.21 -1.59 -15.50
C ALA A 166 -8.88 -2.64 -16.58
N SER A 167 -7.91 -2.36 -17.47
CA SER A 167 -7.48 -3.31 -18.51
C SER A 167 -6.76 -4.53 -17.94
N PHE A 168 -6.18 -4.43 -16.74
CA PHE A 168 -5.51 -5.55 -16.09
C PHE A 168 -6.48 -6.66 -15.64
N GLY A 169 -7.78 -6.43 -15.67
CA GLY A 169 -8.82 -7.45 -15.55
C GLY A 169 -9.06 -8.25 -16.84
N SER A 170 -8.17 -8.14 -17.84
CA SER A 170 -8.15 -8.91 -19.08
C SER A 170 -6.72 -9.37 -19.38
N TRP A 171 -6.55 -10.30 -20.30
CA TRP A 171 -5.23 -10.69 -20.78
C TRP A 171 -4.53 -9.52 -21.49
N ILE A 172 -3.28 -9.25 -21.13
CA ILE A 172 -2.51 -8.12 -21.67
C ILE A 172 -1.63 -8.61 -22.83
N GLY A 173 -1.92 -8.11 -24.02
CA GLY A 173 -1.16 -8.45 -25.22
C GLY A 173 0.29 -7.97 -25.16
N GLY A 174 1.21 -8.87 -25.52
CA GLY A 174 2.64 -8.62 -25.54
C GLY A 174 3.36 -8.67 -24.18
N LEU A 175 2.63 -8.74 -23.05
CA LEU A 175 3.25 -8.78 -21.73
C LEU A 175 4.10 -10.04 -21.54
N ASP A 176 3.56 -11.20 -21.85
CA ASP A 176 4.24 -12.50 -21.72
C ASP A 176 5.55 -12.50 -22.54
N ALA A 177 5.50 -12.08 -23.78
CA ALA A 177 6.68 -12.00 -24.67
C ALA A 177 7.74 -11.04 -24.11
N ALA A 178 7.34 -9.87 -23.62
CA ALA A 178 8.26 -8.89 -23.05
C ALA A 178 8.94 -9.42 -21.77
N VAL A 179 8.18 -10.07 -20.89
CA VAL A 179 8.73 -10.70 -19.68
C VAL A 179 9.70 -11.80 -20.05
N LYS A 180 9.32 -12.74 -20.91
CA LYS A 180 10.18 -13.88 -21.34
C LYS A 180 11.45 -13.40 -22.03
N SER A 181 11.37 -12.36 -22.86
CA SER A 181 12.55 -11.75 -23.49
C SER A 181 13.54 -11.21 -22.47
N LEU A 182 13.06 -10.55 -21.40
CA LEU A 182 13.94 -10.08 -20.32
C LEU A 182 14.49 -11.25 -19.50
N LEU A 183 13.66 -12.25 -19.18
CA LEU A 183 14.06 -13.39 -18.37
C LEU A 183 15.07 -14.31 -19.06
N SER A 184 15.15 -14.32 -20.39
CA SER A 184 16.16 -15.07 -21.14
C SER A 184 17.59 -14.60 -20.85
N LEU A 185 17.77 -13.43 -20.24
CA LEU A 185 19.08 -12.93 -19.79
C LEU A 185 19.57 -13.60 -18.49
N TYR A 186 18.71 -14.39 -17.80
CA TYR A 186 19.01 -15.00 -16.51
C TYR A 186 18.95 -16.52 -16.60
N SER A 187 19.84 -17.19 -15.87
CA SER A 187 19.85 -18.67 -15.82
C SER A 187 18.79 -19.23 -14.87
N THR A 188 18.40 -18.47 -13.87
CA THR A 188 17.37 -18.86 -12.90
C THR A 188 16.42 -17.69 -12.65
N THR A 189 15.12 -17.98 -12.69
CA THR A 189 14.12 -16.97 -12.40
C THR A 189 13.11 -17.44 -11.36
N TYR A 190 12.74 -16.50 -10.50
CA TYR A 190 11.78 -16.72 -9.43
C TYR A 190 10.59 -15.78 -9.59
N LEU A 191 9.42 -16.21 -9.16
CA LEU A 191 8.21 -15.40 -8.97
C LEU A 191 8.05 -15.09 -7.49
N ALA A 192 7.90 -13.82 -7.17
CA ALA A 192 7.64 -13.36 -5.82
C ALA A 192 6.15 -13.46 -5.46
N GLU A 193 5.91 -13.67 -4.20
CA GLU A 193 4.58 -13.57 -3.60
C GLU A 193 4.22 -12.08 -3.44
N ALA A 194 3.64 -11.50 -4.49
CA ALA A 194 3.21 -10.11 -4.50
C ALA A 194 1.78 -9.99 -3.98
N VAL A 195 1.62 -9.84 -2.67
CA VAL A 195 0.30 -9.74 -2.02
C VAL A 195 -0.17 -8.29 -1.91
N SER A 196 -1.49 -8.09 -1.99
CA SER A 196 -2.13 -6.79 -1.82
C SER A 196 -2.31 -6.36 -0.35
N GLN A 197 -1.90 -7.21 0.59
CA GLN A 197 -1.90 -6.94 2.04
C GLN A 197 -0.54 -7.35 2.63
N PRO A 198 0.58 -6.71 2.21
CA PRO A 198 1.90 -7.06 2.72
C PRO A 198 2.09 -6.59 4.15
N ASP A 199 2.94 -7.29 4.89
CA ASP A 199 3.53 -6.73 6.12
C ASP A 199 4.54 -5.65 5.74
N LEU A 200 4.20 -4.40 6.00
CA LEU A 200 5.05 -3.24 5.73
C LEU A 200 5.79 -2.73 6.96
N SER A 201 5.68 -3.39 8.11
CA SER A 201 6.35 -2.98 9.35
C SER A 201 7.87 -2.92 9.23
N SER A 202 8.44 -3.78 8.39
CA SER A 202 9.88 -3.88 8.12
C SER A 202 10.35 -3.14 6.86
N VAL A 203 9.44 -2.48 6.11
CA VAL A 203 9.78 -1.76 4.89
C VAL A 203 10.23 -0.34 5.22
N ASP A 204 11.44 0.01 4.83
CA ASP A 204 11.93 1.38 4.88
C ASP A 204 11.52 2.13 3.61
N LEU A 205 10.53 3.02 3.73
CA LEU A 205 10.04 3.80 2.62
C LEU A 205 11.01 4.90 2.18
N SER A 206 12.02 5.25 2.98
CA SER A 206 13.01 6.28 2.63
C SER A 206 13.85 5.91 1.40
N ILE A 207 13.93 4.61 1.06
CA ILE A 207 14.59 4.15 -0.16
C ILE A 207 13.92 4.63 -1.45
N LEU A 208 12.66 5.08 -1.38
CA LEU A 208 11.92 5.64 -2.52
C LEU A 208 12.31 7.09 -2.82
N GLY A 209 12.95 7.77 -1.87
CA GLY A 209 13.40 9.14 -2.01
C GLY A 209 13.17 9.98 -0.75
N PRO A 210 13.73 11.21 -0.71
CA PRO A 210 13.67 12.08 0.46
C PRO A 210 12.23 12.50 0.83
N GLU A 211 11.31 12.54 -0.13
CA GLU A 211 9.90 12.82 0.10
C GLU A 211 9.16 11.73 0.88
N PHE A 212 9.77 10.54 1.03
CA PHE A 212 9.23 9.41 1.80
C PHE A 212 9.85 9.28 3.19
N MET A 213 10.73 10.19 3.59
CA MET A 213 11.29 10.23 4.94
C MET A 213 10.23 10.71 5.93
N SER A 214 9.49 9.77 6.51
CA SER A 214 8.41 10.08 7.45
C SER A 214 8.95 10.70 8.73
N LYS A 215 8.23 11.69 9.25
CA LYS A 215 8.42 12.15 10.63
C LYS A 215 8.00 11.01 11.56
N GLY A 216 8.94 10.48 12.32
CA GLY A 216 8.63 9.48 13.34
C GLY A 216 7.66 10.05 14.37
N PHE A 217 6.82 9.21 14.98
CA PHE A 217 5.95 9.61 16.09
C PHE A 217 6.73 10.33 17.20
N TRP A 218 7.97 9.94 17.43
CA TRP A 218 8.91 10.52 18.40
C TRP A 218 9.30 11.97 18.14
N GLN A 219 9.10 12.46 16.92
CA GLN A 219 9.45 13.83 16.52
C GLN A 219 8.27 14.79 16.61
N PHE A 220 7.15 14.39 17.24
CA PHE A 220 5.95 15.20 17.35
C PHE A 220 6.20 16.54 18.03
N ASP A 221 7.04 16.57 19.06
CA ASP A 221 7.30 17.77 19.85
C ASP A 221 8.55 18.54 19.40
N CYS A 222 9.41 17.93 18.57
CA CYS A 222 10.68 18.55 18.15
C CYS A 222 10.55 19.49 16.95
N ALA A 223 9.36 19.66 16.38
CA ALA A 223 9.15 20.52 15.24
C ALA A 223 8.64 21.91 15.67
N ASP A 224 9.32 22.96 15.25
CA ASP A 224 8.92 24.36 15.49
C ASP A 224 7.54 24.68 14.90
N GLN A 225 7.14 23.97 13.83
CA GLN A 225 5.85 24.14 13.17
C GLN A 225 5.08 22.81 13.12
N LYS A 226 3.92 22.78 13.77
CA LYS A 226 2.98 21.66 13.70
C LYS A 226 2.21 21.70 12.38
N GLN A 227 1.90 20.51 11.81
CA GLN A 227 1.20 20.42 10.53
C GLN A 227 0.06 19.42 10.57
N LEU A 228 -1.10 19.88 10.09
CA LEU A 228 -2.26 19.08 9.71
C LEU A 228 -2.37 19.05 8.19
N THR A 229 -2.37 17.86 7.57
CA THR A 229 -2.68 17.73 6.16
C THR A 229 -4.03 17.06 5.98
N ILE A 230 -4.89 17.62 5.12
CA ILE A 230 -6.22 17.11 4.81
C ILE A 230 -6.22 16.59 3.38
N VAL A 231 -6.56 15.31 3.20
CA VAL A 231 -6.71 14.66 1.89
C VAL A 231 -8.11 14.90 1.38
N ALA A 232 -8.28 15.91 0.54
CA ALA A 232 -9.56 16.28 -0.05
C ALA A 232 -9.75 15.57 -1.40
N ARG A 233 -10.92 14.93 -1.56
CA ARG A 233 -11.31 14.24 -2.80
C ARG A 233 -12.73 14.68 -3.20
N GLU A 234 -12.95 14.91 -4.50
CA GLU A 234 -14.28 15.26 -5.01
C GLU A 234 -15.12 14.04 -5.35
N ASP A 235 -14.51 12.87 -5.44
CA ASP A 235 -15.16 11.56 -5.62
C ASP A 235 -15.45 10.82 -4.31
N ARG A 236 -14.85 11.29 -3.18
CA ARG A 236 -14.98 10.72 -1.83
C ARG A 236 -15.27 11.83 -0.83
N LEU A 237 -16.56 12.12 -0.65
CA LEU A 237 -16.98 13.30 0.09
C LEU A 237 -17.27 13.03 1.57
N TRP A 238 -16.78 13.91 2.43
CA TRP A 238 -17.19 13.97 3.83
C TRP A 238 -18.50 14.77 3.97
N ILE A 239 -19.65 14.15 3.72
CA ILE A 239 -20.95 14.83 3.69
C ILE A 239 -21.88 14.54 4.89
N GLY A 240 -21.41 13.77 5.87
CA GLY A 240 -22.16 13.56 7.11
C GLY A 240 -23.33 12.58 7.04
N SER A 241 -23.79 12.18 5.86
CA SER A 241 -24.81 11.14 5.69
C SER A 241 -24.57 10.37 4.40
N GLU A 242 -24.29 9.08 4.54
CA GLU A 242 -24.11 8.18 3.40
C GLU A 242 -25.37 7.98 2.57
N ARG A 243 -26.55 8.20 3.18
CA ARG A 243 -27.86 8.11 2.51
C ARG A 243 -28.15 9.31 1.61
N LEU A 244 -27.51 10.45 1.87
CA LEU A 244 -27.72 11.66 1.07
C LEU A 244 -27.24 11.51 -0.36
N LEU A 245 -26.09 10.90 -0.62
CA LEU A 245 -25.55 10.74 -1.98
C LEU A 245 -26.48 9.95 -2.91
N PRO A 246 -26.98 8.75 -2.54
CA PRO A 246 -27.94 8.03 -3.37
C PRO A 246 -29.27 8.77 -3.52
N ALA A 247 -29.78 9.41 -2.44
CA ALA A 247 -31.02 10.16 -2.47
C ALA A 247 -30.92 11.37 -3.42
N ILE A 248 -29.80 12.07 -3.38
CA ILE A 248 -29.50 13.20 -4.25
C ILE A 248 -29.34 12.76 -5.71
N ARG A 249 -28.63 11.65 -5.96
CA ARG A 249 -28.45 11.10 -7.32
C ARG A 249 -29.74 10.65 -7.98
N ARG A 250 -30.78 10.34 -7.19
CA ARG A 250 -32.14 9.95 -7.68
C ARG A 250 -33.05 11.13 -8.00
N ARG A 251 -32.66 12.37 -7.66
CA ARG A 251 -33.51 13.56 -7.96
C ARG A 251 -33.20 14.09 -9.36
N PRO A 252 -34.16 14.08 -10.30
CA PRO A 252 -33.93 14.45 -11.70
C PRO A 252 -33.79 15.95 -11.96
N PHE A 253 -34.12 16.81 -10.98
CA PHE A 253 -34.30 18.25 -11.19
C PHE A 253 -33.02 19.10 -11.14
N LEU A 254 -31.87 18.57 -10.70
CA LEU A 254 -30.62 19.32 -10.67
C LEU A 254 -29.55 18.63 -11.52
N PRO A 255 -28.86 19.36 -12.39
CA PRO A 255 -27.71 18.82 -13.13
C PRO A 255 -26.67 18.25 -12.14
N ARG A 256 -26.23 17.01 -12.37
CA ARG A 256 -25.28 16.29 -11.51
C ARG A 256 -24.04 17.12 -11.17
N ARG A 257 -23.54 17.93 -12.13
CA ARG A 257 -22.36 18.79 -11.95
C ARG A 257 -22.60 19.90 -10.91
N ILE A 258 -23.76 20.54 -10.92
CA ILE A 258 -24.09 21.60 -9.96
C ILE A 258 -24.16 21.00 -8.56
N MET A 259 -24.86 19.90 -8.42
CA MET A 259 -25.00 19.20 -7.16
C MET A 259 -23.66 18.71 -6.59
N GLN A 260 -22.82 18.12 -7.43
CA GLN A 260 -21.46 17.72 -7.03
C GLN A 260 -20.66 18.93 -6.53
N SER A 261 -20.73 20.05 -7.25
CA SER A 261 -20.05 21.30 -6.85
C SER A 261 -20.55 21.82 -5.49
N MET A 262 -21.87 21.76 -5.23
CA MET A 262 -22.43 22.15 -3.93
C MET A 262 -21.94 21.26 -2.80
N LEU A 263 -21.93 19.96 -3.00
CA LEU A 263 -21.44 18.99 -2.00
C LEU A 263 -19.95 19.15 -1.71
N VAL A 264 -19.13 19.40 -2.74
CA VAL A 264 -17.70 19.68 -2.57
C VAL A 264 -17.51 20.98 -1.79
N ARG A 265 -18.25 22.05 -2.10
CA ARG A 265 -18.19 23.31 -1.35
C ARG A 265 -18.60 23.12 0.12
N TYR A 266 -19.60 22.29 0.38
CA TYR A 266 -20.00 21.95 1.75
C TYR A 266 -18.92 21.17 2.48
N GLN A 267 -18.26 20.20 1.83
CA GLN A 267 -17.08 19.51 2.37
C GLN A 267 -15.95 20.50 2.68
N ASN A 268 -15.63 21.41 1.74
CA ASN A 268 -14.58 22.40 1.92
C ASN A 268 -14.88 23.33 3.11
N TRP A 269 -16.15 23.72 3.28
CA TRP A 269 -16.58 24.49 4.46
C TRP A 269 -16.32 23.71 5.76
N LYS A 270 -16.59 22.40 5.80
CA LYS A 270 -16.26 21.57 6.97
C LYS A 270 -14.77 21.55 7.26
N PHE A 271 -13.94 21.41 6.23
CA PHE A 271 -12.48 21.43 6.38
C PHE A 271 -11.99 22.78 6.93
N VAL A 272 -12.50 23.90 6.40
CA VAL A 272 -12.14 25.23 6.90
C VAL A 272 -12.57 25.43 8.36
N ARG A 273 -13.79 24.99 8.71
CA ARG A 273 -14.28 25.08 10.09
C ARG A 273 -13.41 24.27 11.05
N LEU A 274 -13.08 23.04 10.68
CA LEU A 274 -12.19 22.17 11.44
C LEU A 274 -10.78 22.77 11.57
N ALA A 275 -10.21 23.26 10.47
CA ALA A 275 -8.90 23.90 10.46
C ALA A 275 -8.83 25.08 11.45
N ARG A 276 -9.81 25.99 11.40
CA ARG A 276 -9.90 27.14 12.31
C ARG A 276 -10.01 26.71 13.78
N GLN A 277 -10.83 25.70 14.08
CA GLN A 277 -10.96 25.17 15.43
C GLN A 277 -9.63 24.59 15.93
N ALA A 278 -8.92 23.84 15.09
CA ALA A 278 -7.60 23.30 15.45
C ALA A 278 -6.54 24.41 15.63
N GLN A 279 -6.51 25.42 14.75
CA GLN A 279 -5.59 26.56 14.83
C GLN A 279 -5.80 27.43 16.08
N GLN A 280 -7.04 27.53 16.58
CA GLN A 280 -7.31 28.25 17.85
C GLN A 280 -6.67 27.58 19.07
N VAL A 281 -6.44 26.26 19.02
CA VAL A 281 -5.96 25.47 20.15
C VAL A 281 -4.48 25.09 20.02
N ILE A 282 -4.01 24.93 18.78
CA ILE A 282 -2.65 24.48 18.48
C ILE A 282 -1.87 25.65 17.89
N PRO A 283 -0.92 26.22 18.64
CA PRO A 283 -0.11 27.33 18.15
C PRO A 283 0.67 26.97 16.88
N ASN A 284 0.78 27.92 15.97
CA ASN A 284 1.55 27.80 14.72
C ASN A 284 1.16 26.59 13.85
N LEU A 285 -0.09 26.13 13.92
CA LEU A 285 -0.57 25.02 13.13
C LEU A 285 -0.66 25.40 11.64
N ARG A 286 0.20 24.82 10.82
CA ARG A 286 0.10 24.87 9.36
C ARG A 286 -0.96 23.87 8.89
N VAL A 287 -1.91 24.35 8.09
CA VAL A 287 -2.94 23.49 7.48
C VAL A 287 -2.70 23.41 5.98
N VAL A 288 -2.60 22.18 5.47
CA VAL A 288 -2.38 21.87 4.06
C VAL A 288 -3.53 21.03 3.54
N ILE A 289 -4.07 21.37 2.37
CA ILE A 289 -5.09 20.58 1.67
C ILE A 289 -4.43 20.01 0.42
N VAL A 290 -4.48 18.70 0.29
CA VAL A 290 -3.97 17.96 -0.88
C VAL A 290 -5.07 17.11 -1.50
N GLY A 291 -4.83 16.50 -2.66
CA GLY A 291 -5.73 15.54 -3.28
C GLY A 291 -6.30 16.02 -4.62
N LEU A 292 -7.38 15.36 -5.06
CA LEU A 292 -7.93 15.55 -6.42
C LEU A 292 -9.22 16.35 -6.41
N GLY A 293 -9.22 17.37 -7.30
CA GLY A 293 -10.32 18.30 -7.51
C GLY A 293 -9.93 19.73 -7.14
N ARG A 294 -10.49 20.70 -7.87
CA ARG A 294 -10.22 22.14 -7.68
C ARG A 294 -11.47 22.97 -7.43
N THR A 295 -12.59 22.32 -7.12
CA THR A 295 -13.85 23.01 -6.86
C THR A 295 -13.77 23.81 -5.57
N GLY A 296 -14.11 25.11 -5.64
CA GLY A 296 -14.05 26.04 -4.52
C GLY A 296 -12.63 26.49 -4.18
N ARG A 297 -12.53 27.48 -3.27
CA ARG A 297 -11.26 28.05 -2.79
C ARG A 297 -11.18 27.90 -1.29
N PHE A 298 -9.97 27.81 -0.78
CA PHE A 298 -9.67 27.85 0.66
C PHE A 298 -9.19 29.27 1.07
N PRO A 299 -9.31 29.65 2.35
CA PRO A 299 -8.73 30.87 2.89
C PRO A 299 -7.21 30.93 2.69
N LYS A 300 -6.63 32.15 2.72
CA LYS A 300 -5.20 32.37 2.46
C LYS A 300 -4.26 31.76 3.52
N ASP A 301 -4.76 31.50 4.71
CA ASP A 301 -4.06 30.85 5.82
C ASP A 301 -4.02 29.31 5.68
N VAL A 302 -4.70 28.77 4.66
CA VAL A 302 -4.70 27.33 4.31
C VAL A 302 -3.95 27.13 3.00
N VAL A 303 -2.94 26.27 3.01
CA VAL A 303 -2.16 25.93 1.81
C VAL A 303 -2.94 24.96 0.95
N ASP A 304 -3.40 25.37 -0.22
CA ASP A 304 -4.17 24.53 -1.16
C ASP A 304 -3.26 23.97 -2.26
N LEU A 305 -2.93 22.68 -2.17
CA LEU A 305 -2.10 21.93 -3.12
C LEU A 305 -2.89 20.90 -3.93
N ARG A 306 -4.24 21.03 -3.94
CA ARG A 306 -5.07 20.14 -4.74
C ARG A 306 -4.77 20.28 -6.23
N GLN A 307 -4.92 19.18 -6.97
CA GLN A 307 -4.73 19.12 -8.42
C GLN A 307 -5.97 18.60 -9.13
N ALA A 308 -6.15 18.98 -10.40
CA ALA A 308 -7.26 18.47 -11.21
C ALA A 308 -7.05 17.00 -11.59
N SER A 309 -5.80 16.59 -11.78
CA SER A 309 -5.40 15.23 -12.13
C SER A 309 -4.15 14.82 -11.35
N MET A 310 -3.97 13.53 -11.20
CA MET A 310 -2.80 12.94 -10.56
C MET A 310 -1.62 12.92 -11.54
N THR A 311 -0.47 13.42 -11.10
CA THR A 311 0.80 13.40 -11.85
C THR A 311 1.92 12.97 -10.93
N ALA A 312 3.03 12.49 -11.47
CA ALA A 312 4.22 12.16 -10.69
C ALA A 312 4.70 13.32 -9.81
N VAL A 313 4.63 14.55 -10.32
CA VAL A 313 5.03 15.76 -9.57
C VAL A 313 4.07 16.03 -8.41
N SER A 314 2.76 15.94 -8.65
CA SER A 314 1.77 16.14 -7.57
C SER A 314 1.86 15.05 -6.50
N GLU A 315 2.08 13.80 -6.88
CA GLU A 315 2.23 12.68 -5.94
C GLU A 315 3.46 12.87 -5.04
N ARG A 316 4.63 13.20 -5.62
CA ARG A 316 5.85 13.49 -4.84
C ARG A 316 5.66 14.67 -3.89
N LEU A 317 5.03 15.75 -4.36
CA LEU A 317 4.72 16.92 -3.53
C LEU A 317 3.82 16.53 -2.35
N TRP A 318 2.78 15.75 -2.61
CA TRP A 318 1.86 15.30 -1.55
C TRP A 318 2.53 14.33 -0.58
N CYS A 319 3.40 13.42 -1.05
CA CYS A 319 4.19 12.57 -0.16
C CYS A 319 5.10 13.37 0.76
N ALA A 320 5.76 14.42 0.26
CA ALA A 320 6.57 15.32 1.09
C ALA A 320 5.71 16.03 2.15
N GLU A 321 4.49 16.45 1.82
CA GLU A 321 3.57 17.03 2.80
C GLU A 321 3.06 16.01 3.81
N TYR A 322 2.77 14.77 3.40
CA TYR A 322 2.42 13.70 4.34
C TYR A 322 3.57 13.39 5.31
N ALA A 323 4.79 13.29 4.80
CA ALA A 323 5.97 13.01 5.61
C ALA A 323 6.27 14.11 6.66
N ARG A 324 5.89 15.36 6.36
CA ARG A 324 5.99 16.49 7.30
C ARG A 324 4.83 16.55 8.29
N SER A 325 3.73 15.85 8.03
CA SER A 325 2.50 15.98 8.79
C SER A 325 2.57 15.30 10.14
N HIS A 326 2.17 15.99 11.19
CA HIS A 326 1.91 15.40 12.49
C HIS A 326 0.66 14.54 12.41
N VAL A 327 -0.40 15.06 11.77
CA VAL A 327 -1.66 14.35 11.57
C VAL A 327 -2.13 14.53 10.14
N VAL A 328 -2.62 13.45 9.54
CA VAL A 328 -3.37 13.47 8.28
C VAL A 328 -4.83 13.15 8.55
N LEU A 329 -5.73 13.90 7.92
CA LEU A 329 -7.17 13.64 7.91
C LEU A 329 -7.62 13.30 6.49
N GLY A 330 -8.43 12.28 6.30
CA GLY A 330 -9.06 11.99 5.01
C GLY A 330 -10.26 11.07 5.10
N VAL A 331 -10.93 10.89 3.96
CA VAL A 331 -11.99 9.88 3.82
C VAL A 331 -11.37 8.57 3.37
N HIS A 332 -11.72 7.50 4.07
CA HIS A 332 -11.20 6.15 3.91
C HIS A 332 -11.17 5.66 2.46
N GLY A 333 -10.10 5.00 2.10
CA GLY A 333 -9.87 4.41 0.79
C GLY A 333 -8.38 4.43 0.42
N SER A 334 -8.02 3.87 -0.74
CA SER A 334 -6.63 3.78 -1.22
C SER A 334 -5.85 5.10 -1.26
N ASN A 335 -6.56 6.24 -1.26
CA ASN A 335 -5.96 7.57 -1.11
C ASN A 335 -5.37 7.83 0.29
N MET A 336 -5.66 6.96 1.27
CA MET A 336 -5.12 7.04 2.63
C MET A 336 -3.90 6.13 2.84
N LEU A 337 -3.51 5.31 1.87
CA LEU A 337 -2.36 4.41 2.00
C LEU A 337 -1.05 5.18 2.24
N LEU A 338 -0.62 6.02 1.30
CA LEU A 338 0.61 6.82 1.47
C LEU A 338 0.53 7.82 2.63
N PRO A 339 -0.60 8.55 2.84
CA PRO A 339 -0.77 9.36 4.03
C PRO A 339 -0.56 8.61 5.34
N SER A 340 -1.17 7.41 5.46
CA SER A 340 -1.04 6.60 6.68
C SER A 340 0.37 6.05 6.90
N ALA A 341 1.08 5.76 5.82
CA ALA A 341 2.45 5.29 5.86
C ALA A 341 3.45 6.37 6.29
N LEU A 342 3.21 7.63 5.90
CA LEU A 342 4.18 8.72 6.00
C LEU A 342 3.93 9.68 7.17
N ALA A 343 2.67 9.94 7.51
CA ALA A 343 2.33 10.88 8.58
C ALA A 343 2.60 10.32 9.98
N GLY A 344 2.80 11.20 10.94
CA GLY A 344 2.93 10.84 12.35
C GLY A 344 1.69 10.16 12.92
N ALA A 345 0.49 10.64 12.55
CA ALA A 345 -0.78 10.04 12.91
C ALA A 345 -1.85 10.25 11.83
N VAL A 346 -2.93 9.50 11.92
CA VAL A 346 -4.02 9.50 10.94
C VAL A 346 -5.36 9.62 11.64
N VAL A 347 -6.24 10.48 11.13
CA VAL A 347 -7.67 10.46 11.42
C VAL A 347 -8.40 10.08 10.15
N ASP A 348 -8.99 8.90 10.14
CA ASP A 348 -9.61 8.30 8.96
C ASP A 348 -11.14 8.32 9.10
N LEU A 349 -11.83 8.95 8.14
CA LEU A 349 -13.29 9.04 8.12
C LEU A 349 -13.86 7.87 7.33
N LEU A 350 -14.32 6.85 8.05
CA LEU A 350 -14.72 5.56 7.51
C LEU A 350 -16.21 5.55 7.11
N PRO A 351 -16.53 5.33 5.81
CA PRO A 351 -17.89 5.03 5.37
C PRO A 351 -18.35 3.67 5.89
N ARG A 352 -19.64 3.57 6.29
CA ARG A 352 -20.19 2.34 6.85
C ARG A 352 -20.05 1.12 5.93
N PHE A 353 -20.21 1.31 4.62
CA PHE A 353 -20.06 0.23 3.65
C PHE A 353 -18.61 -0.28 3.49
N LYS A 354 -17.62 0.46 4.03
CA LYS A 354 -16.20 0.12 4.04
C LYS A 354 -15.74 -0.53 5.36
N LEU A 355 -16.62 -0.78 6.31
CA LEU A 355 -16.26 -1.39 7.59
C LEU A 355 -15.50 -2.72 7.45
N ARG A 356 -15.82 -3.52 6.43
CA ARG A 356 -15.12 -4.78 6.13
C ARG A 356 -13.68 -4.57 5.65
N ASN A 357 -13.34 -3.36 5.20
CA ASN A 357 -12.07 -3.00 4.61
C ASN A 357 -11.26 -2.04 5.49
N ILE A 358 -11.61 -1.90 6.76
CA ILE A 358 -11.04 -0.90 7.67
C ILE A 358 -9.51 -0.94 7.73
N THR A 359 -8.92 -2.11 7.60
CA THR A 359 -7.46 -2.29 7.65
C THR A 359 -6.79 -2.26 6.26
N GLN A 360 -7.56 -2.40 5.18
CA GLN A 360 -6.98 -2.53 3.84
C GLN A 360 -6.41 -1.23 3.26
N ASP A 361 -7.03 -0.11 3.60
CA ASP A 361 -6.70 1.19 3.03
C ASP A 361 -5.81 2.05 3.96
N LEU A 362 -5.22 1.43 4.99
CA LEU A 362 -4.26 2.04 5.90
C LEU A 362 -2.98 1.20 5.96
N ILE A 363 -1.84 1.86 5.92
CA ILE A 363 -0.55 1.23 6.17
C ILE A 363 -0.21 1.43 7.64
N ILE A 364 -0.35 0.37 8.42
CA ILE A 364 -0.05 0.37 9.85
C ILE A 364 1.40 -0.10 10.03
N ARG A 365 2.23 0.73 10.70
CA ARG A 365 3.67 0.49 10.81
C ARG A 365 4.15 0.11 12.21
N ASP A 366 3.33 0.34 13.25
CA ASP A 366 3.72 0.13 14.65
C ASP A 366 3.03 -1.09 15.26
N GLU A 367 3.09 -2.23 14.59
CA GLU A 367 2.44 -3.47 15.06
C GLU A 367 3.02 -4.00 16.37
N ARG A 368 4.26 -3.61 16.71
CA ARG A 368 4.92 -4.05 17.95
C ARG A 368 4.31 -3.47 19.23
N GLU A 369 3.54 -2.37 19.11
CA GLU A 369 2.90 -1.70 20.23
C GLU A 369 1.44 -1.33 19.91
N PRO A 370 0.48 -2.21 20.23
CA PRO A 370 -0.94 -1.99 19.90
C PRO A 370 -1.53 -0.69 20.44
N LYS A 371 -1.10 -0.25 21.63
CA LYS A 371 -1.57 1.02 22.22
C LYS A 371 -1.14 2.22 21.40
N LEU A 372 0.10 2.21 20.91
CA LEU A 372 0.63 3.25 20.06
C LEU A 372 -0.05 3.26 18.70
N CYS A 373 -0.30 2.07 18.16
CA CYS A 373 -1.05 1.91 16.93
C CYS A 373 -2.47 2.51 17.06
N LEU A 374 -3.20 2.17 18.12
CA LEU A 374 -4.53 2.74 18.40
C LEU A 374 -4.50 4.25 18.66
N PHE A 375 -3.42 4.77 19.20
CA PHE A 375 -3.25 6.21 19.37
C PHE A 375 -3.03 6.92 18.02
N ARG A 376 -2.16 6.38 17.17
CA ARG A 376 -1.81 6.96 15.85
C ARG A 376 -2.95 6.88 14.85
N TYR A 377 -3.67 5.75 14.80
CA TYR A 377 -4.68 5.49 13.79
C TYR A 377 -6.08 5.62 14.39
N ARG A 378 -6.67 6.80 14.24
CA ARG A 378 -8.01 7.12 14.72
C ARG A 378 -9.02 6.95 13.61
N VAL A 379 -9.91 5.98 13.74
CA VAL A 379 -10.98 5.74 12.77
C VAL A 379 -12.29 6.29 13.32
N LEU A 380 -12.91 7.19 12.58
CA LEU A 380 -14.19 7.82 12.92
C LEU A 380 -15.22 7.52 11.83
N PRO A 381 -16.50 7.33 12.19
CA PRO A 381 -17.55 7.22 11.18
C PRO A 381 -17.59 8.45 10.27
N LEU A 382 -17.85 8.24 8.96
CA LEU A 382 -17.95 9.33 7.98
C LEU A 382 -18.99 10.41 8.38
N ALA A 383 -20.01 10.02 9.15
CA ALA A 383 -21.06 10.92 9.64
C ALA A 383 -20.61 11.79 10.84
N THR A 384 -19.39 11.63 11.35
CA THR A 384 -18.91 12.37 12.52
C THR A 384 -18.92 13.89 12.27
N ARG A 385 -19.39 14.64 13.27
CA ARG A 385 -19.47 16.10 13.23
C ARG A 385 -18.08 16.74 13.20
N PRO A 386 -17.89 17.87 12.50
CA PRO A 386 -16.59 18.54 12.42
C PRO A 386 -15.95 18.88 13.77
N SER A 387 -16.75 19.23 14.81
CA SER A 387 -16.24 19.49 16.15
C SER A 387 -15.59 18.26 16.78
N ILE A 388 -16.25 17.08 16.68
CA ILE A 388 -15.70 15.84 17.24
C ILE A 388 -14.41 15.45 16.48
N VAL A 389 -14.39 15.64 15.16
CA VAL A 389 -13.16 15.38 14.38
C VAL A 389 -12.04 16.33 14.80
N ALA A 390 -12.36 17.62 15.02
CA ALA A 390 -11.39 18.61 15.51
C ALA A 390 -10.87 18.25 16.91
N ASP A 391 -11.76 17.86 17.83
CA ASP A 391 -11.36 17.44 19.18
C ASP A 391 -10.46 16.21 19.14
N THR A 392 -10.76 15.24 18.23
CA THR A 392 -9.91 14.07 18.02
C THR A 392 -8.53 14.48 17.49
N LEU A 393 -8.45 15.37 16.50
CA LEU A 393 -7.17 15.89 16.00
C LEU A 393 -6.38 16.61 17.10
N ILE A 394 -7.05 17.49 17.85
CA ILE A 394 -6.43 18.26 18.94
C ILE A 394 -5.88 17.30 20.01
N SER A 395 -6.62 16.25 20.36
CA SER A 395 -6.14 15.27 21.34
C SER A 395 -4.87 14.56 20.86
N VAL A 396 -4.77 14.22 19.58
CA VAL A 396 -3.55 13.61 19.02
C VAL A 396 -2.36 14.57 19.18
N PHE A 397 -2.53 15.87 18.91
CA PHE A 397 -1.45 16.84 19.05
C PHE A 397 -1.04 17.09 20.52
N LYS A 398 -2.01 17.10 21.43
CA LYS A 398 -1.76 17.43 22.85
C LYS A 398 -1.29 16.22 23.65
N ASP A 399 -1.85 15.05 23.37
CA ASP A 399 -1.66 13.86 24.21
C ASP A 399 -0.54 12.95 23.69
N ALA A 400 0.08 13.28 22.54
CA ALA A 400 1.15 12.49 21.95
C ALA A 400 2.29 12.24 22.94
N GLN A 401 2.76 13.30 23.62
CA GLN A 401 3.86 13.23 24.59
C GLN A 401 3.48 12.36 25.81
N LEU A 402 2.27 12.54 26.32
CA LEU A 402 1.77 11.78 27.47
C LEU A 402 1.67 10.28 27.13
N HIS A 403 1.07 9.94 25.98
CA HIS A 403 0.99 8.55 25.53
C HIS A 403 2.36 7.94 25.31
N PHE A 404 3.24 8.70 24.70
CA PHE A 404 4.61 8.29 24.45
C PHE A 404 5.33 7.96 25.75
N SER A 405 5.28 8.86 26.74
CA SER A 405 5.92 8.68 28.04
C SER A 405 5.37 7.45 28.77
N ASN A 406 4.07 7.24 28.72
CA ASN A 406 3.42 6.09 29.38
C ASN A 406 3.77 4.75 28.70
N VAL A 407 3.83 4.72 27.36
CA VAL A 407 4.18 3.50 26.61
C VAL A 407 5.64 3.14 26.79
N ILE A 408 6.54 4.13 26.71
CA ILE A 408 7.98 3.90 26.92
C ILE A 408 8.33 3.65 28.36
N GLY A 409 7.74 4.38 29.30
CA GLY A 409 7.97 4.17 30.72
C GLY A 409 7.72 2.72 31.14
N ASN A 410 6.68 2.10 30.60
CA ASN A 410 6.39 0.68 30.83
C ASN A 410 7.41 -0.27 30.17
N ARG A 411 8.01 0.11 29.04
CA ARG A 411 9.03 -0.71 28.37
C ARG A 411 10.40 -0.64 29.04
N VAL A 412 10.80 0.53 29.50
CA VAL A 412 12.09 0.70 30.21
C VAL A 412 12.14 -0.12 31.49
N THR A 413 10.98 -0.41 32.12
CA THR A 413 10.89 -1.32 33.26
C THR A 413 10.86 -2.80 32.86
N ALA A 414 10.40 -3.13 31.64
CA ALA A 414 10.26 -4.52 31.17
C ALA A 414 11.49 -5.05 30.37
N GLU A 415 12.19 -4.18 29.66
CA GLU A 415 13.33 -4.58 28.83
C GLU A 415 14.60 -3.80 29.18
N ARG A 416 15.42 -4.37 30.06
CA ARG A 416 16.80 -3.90 30.23
C ARG A 416 17.75 -4.29 29.08
N SER A 417 17.25 -4.82 27.97
CA SER A 417 18.04 -5.31 26.85
C SER A 417 17.50 -4.77 25.51
N GLY A 418 18.21 -3.85 24.89
CA GLY A 418 18.11 -3.59 23.45
C GLY A 418 17.71 -2.22 22.96
N TRP A 419 17.42 -1.25 23.82
CA TRP A 419 17.24 0.14 23.36
C TRP A 419 18.53 0.94 23.48
N PRO A 420 18.82 1.84 22.50
CA PRO A 420 19.99 2.71 22.63
C PRO A 420 19.85 3.55 23.90
N ARG A 421 20.83 3.46 24.79
CA ARG A 421 20.91 4.24 26.05
C ARG A 421 21.04 5.75 25.85
N SER A 422 20.88 6.25 24.65
CA SER A 422 21.16 7.65 24.26
C SER A 422 19.98 8.62 24.32
N ILE A 423 18.79 8.21 24.79
CA ILE A 423 17.70 9.18 25.06
C ILE A 423 17.79 9.61 26.52
N ARG A 424 18.71 10.50 26.84
CA ARG A 424 18.63 11.29 28.09
C ARG A 424 17.70 12.46 27.84
N TRP A 425 16.61 12.49 28.59
CA TRP A 425 15.72 13.66 28.64
C TRP A 425 16.47 14.86 29.21
N LYS A 426 16.58 15.94 28.45
CA LYS A 426 16.93 17.24 29.01
C LYS A 426 15.74 17.78 29.77
N ARG A 427 15.90 18.00 31.07
CA ARG A 427 15.04 18.96 31.77
C ARG A 427 15.19 20.30 31.08
N LEU A 428 14.08 21.00 30.82
CA LEU A 428 14.07 22.36 30.31
C LEU A 428 15.01 23.23 31.19
N GLY A 429 16.14 23.62 30.66
CA GLY A 429 17.06 24.53 31.32
C GLY A 429 18.57 24.25 31.21
N GLU A 430 19.02 23.06 30.82
CA GLU A 430 20.46 22.78 30.78
C GLU A 430 20.95 22.24 29.42
N ALA A 431 21.88 22.97 28.83
CA ALA A 431 22.55 22.57 27.60
C ALA A 431 23.83 21.76 27.91
N HIS A 432 23.85 20.48 27.64
CA HIS A 432 25.09 19.66 27.61
C HIS A 432 25.18 18.78 26.39
N ALA A 433 26.41 18.62 25.88
CA ALA A 433 26.75 17.87 24.67
C ALA A 433 26.48 16.37 24.82
N VAL A 434 26.09 15.74 23.72
CA VAL A 434 25.87 14.29 23.62
C VAL A 434 27.15 13.64 23.12
N GLU A 435 27.80 12.82 23.92
CA GLU A 435 28.81 11.86 23.47
C GLU A 435 28.15 10.53 23.10
N THR A 436 28.43 10.06 21.91
CA THR A 436 27.96 8.76 21.39
C THR A 436 28.99 7.68 21.68
N GLU A 437 28.69 6.78 22.61
CA GLU A 437 29.43 5.50 22.73
C GLU A 437 28.74 4.40 21.94
N GLN A 438 29.46 3.78 21.03
CA GLN A 438 29.09 2.56 20.33
C GLN A 438 29.40 1.35 21.21
N SER A 439 28.45 0.45 21.39
CA SER A 439 28.65 -0.82 22.08
C SER A 439 28.27 -2.02 21.18
N PRO A 440 29.01 -3.14 21.22
CA PRO A 440 28.94 -4.21 20.23
C PRO A 440 27.72 -5.12 20.38
N LEU A 441 27.25 -5.63 19.23
CA LEU A 441 26.21 -6.63 19.08
C LEU A 441 26.64 -7.97 19.69
N VAL A 442 25.86 -8.48 20.63
CA VAL A 442 25.97 -9.86 21.11
C VAL A 442 24.85 -10.67 20.45
N ASN A 443 25.25 -11.66 19.66
CA ASN A 443 24.36 -12.69 19.12
C ASN A 443 23.85 -13.59 20.25
N ALA A 444 22.53 -13.73 20.37
CA ALA A 444 21.92 -14.75 21.22
C ALA A 444 21.17 -15.76 20.34
N ASP A 445 21.72 -16.98 20.28
CA ASP A 445 21.09 -18.15 19.69
C ASP A 445 19.92 -18.60 20.58
N TYR A 446 18.72 -18.74 20.02
CA TYR A 446 17.58 -19.37 20.66
C TYR A 446 17.51 -20.85 20.26
N GLN A 447 17.83 -21.73 21.19
CA GLN A 447 17.49 -23.15 21.09
C GLN A 447 16.05 -23.37 21.58
N VAL A 448 15.21 -23.94 20.72
CA VAL A 448 13.86 -24.41 21.07
C VAL A 448 13.97 -25.81 21.65
N THR A 449 13.73 -25.97 22.94
CA THR A 449 13.55 -27.28 23.57
C THR A 449 12.10 -27.71 23.49
N SER A 450 11.84 -28.83 22.82
CA SER A 450 10.55 -29.52 22.80
C SER A 450 10.25 -30.19 24.14
N ALA A 451 9.06 -29.95 24.70
CA ALA A 451 8.56 -30.66 25.87
C ALA A 451 7.92 -32.01 25.49
N PRO A 452 8.02 -33.03 26.33
CA PRO A 452 7.47 -34.35 26.01
C PRO A 452 5.97 -34.42 26.33
N THR A 453 5.27 -35.13 25.46
CA THR A 453 3.87 -35.59 25.65
C THR A 453 3.76 -36.64 26.72
N SER A 454 2.86 -36.48 27.64
CA SER A 454 2.17 -37.54 28.40
C SER A 454 0.69 -37.22 28.50
#